data_97b8a52682b1c9f883f5b3b88959100a
#
_entry.id   97b8a52682b1c9f883f5b3b88959100a
#
_cell.length_a   1.000
_cell.length_b   1.000
_cell.length_c   1.000
_cell.angle_alpha   90.00
_cell.angle_beta   90.00
_cell.angle_gamma   90.00
#
_symmetry.space_group_name_H-M   'P 1'
#
loop_
_entity.id
_entity.type
_entity.pdbx_description
1 polymer ?
#
loop_
_entity_poly.entity_id
_entity_poly.type
_entity_poly.pdbx_seq_one_letter_code
_entity_poly.pdbx_strand_id
1 'polypeptide(L)'
;MLLSVVTLRTALEMGAIYSLVALALFISFSILNIADLSTDGCYTLGFAVGATVTLAGHPFLALPAAMLAGALSGFVTAFLQTKLGVESILAGIIVNTGLYTVNLAVMGWSSNLSIFGTDTLLSLAKGLNDSPFWSGWSTLIVLGAILAAAAVLTALFFRTRLGLSIRATGDNADMVRASSINPAFTITVGLCAANSLTGLAGCLTGLVNKSCDINLGTGMVTVALASLIIGETMFGRFSMGLRIFGVIVGSCIYRIIIAVALAANVPTECFKLVSALIVAVAIAMPQGRKLIALQRQKLARRKEGAPC
;
A
#
# COMPACT_ATOMS: atom_id res chain seq x y z
N MET A 1 -15.81 26.31 7.67
CA MET A 1 -15.70 25.52 6.44
C MET A 1 -14.60 24.48 6.68
N LEU A 2 -14.98 23.27 7.07
CA LEU A 2 -14.06 22.23 7.57
C LEU A 2 -13.16 21.60 6.49
N LEU A 3 -13.47 21.74 5.22
CA LEU A 3 -12.66 21.25 4.11
C LEU A 3 -12.47 22.34 3.06
N SER A 4 -11.26 22.89 2.99
CA SER A 4 -10.89 23.75 1.85
C SER A 4 -10.62 22.87 0.61
N VAL A 5 -10.78 23.41 -0.60
CA VAL A 5 -10.44 22.70 -1.86
C VAL A 5 -8.98 22.25 -1.86
N VAL A 6 -8.09 23.01 -1.22
CA VAL A 6 -6.67 22.67 -1.08
C VAL A 6 -6.48 21.43 -0.19
N THR A 7 -7.18 21.36 0.95
CA THR A 7 -7.11 20.20 1.87
C THR A 7 -7.64 18.93 1.22
N LEU A 8 -8.73 19.03 0.46
CA LEU A 8 -9.29 17.89 -0.27
C LEU A 8 -8.32 17.39 -1.35
N ARG A 9 -7.70 18.32 -2.08
CA ARG A 9 -6.72 18.00 -3.11
C ARG A 9 -5.51 17.27 -2.53
N THR A 10 -4.88 17.80 -1.47
CA THR A 10 -3.74 17.14 -0.82
C THR A 10 -4.12 15.78 -0.21
N ALA A 11 -5.33 15.64 0.30
CA ALA A 11 -5.85 14.35 0.77
C ALA A 11 -5.97 13.33 -0.38
N LEU A 12 -6.41 13.75 -1.57
CA LEU A 12 -6.49 12.89 -2.75
C LEU A 12 -5.10 12.55 -3.33
N GLU A 13 -4.18 13.50 -3.36
CA GLU A 13 -2.78 13.27 -3.76
C GLU A 13 -2.13 12.18 -2.90
N MET A 14 -2.22 12.31 -1.58
CA MET A 14 -1.73 11.29 -0.66
C MET A 14 -2.57 10.00 -0.71
N GLY A 15 -3.87 10.10 -0.96
CA GLY A 15 -4.76 8.95 -1.18
C GLY A 15 -4.32 8.11 -2.38
N ALA A 16 -3.92 8.75 -3.48
CA ALA A 16 -3.40 8.07 -4.67
C ALA A 16 -2.09 7.32 -4.37
N ILE A 17 -1.15 7.94 -3.64
CA ILE A 17 0.11 7.29 -3.25
C ILE A 17 -0.15 6.10 -2.32
N TYR A 18 -0.97 6.27 -1.31
CA TYR A 18 -1.28 5.21 -0.34
C TYR A 18 -2.10 4.07 -0.96
N SER A 19 -2.83 4.35 -2.05
CA SER A 19 -3.48 3.31 -2.84
C SER A 19 -2.48 2.32 -3.43
N LEU A 20 -1.26 2.76 -3.79
CA LEU A 20 -0.20 1.87 -4.29
C LEU A 20 0.28 0.92 -3.19
N VAL A 21 0.46 1.41 -1.95
CA VAL A 21 0.82 0.56 -0.81
C VAL A 21 -0.31 -0.39 -0.46
N ALA A 22 -1.56 0.09 -0.50
CA ALA A 22 -2.72 -0.75 -0.27
C ALA A 22 -2.87 -1.84 -1.35
N LEU A 23 -2.53 -1.55 -2.62
CA LEU A 23 -2.46 -2.54 -3.70
C LEU A 23 -1.31 -3.55 -3.48
N ALA A 24 -0.17 -3.11 -2.94
CA ALA A 24 0.92 -4.01 -2.56
C ALA A 24 0.46 -5.00 -1.48
N LEU A 25 -0.17 -4.52 -0.42
CA LEU A 25 -0.74 -5.38 0.62
C LEU A 25 -1.95 -6.20 0.13
N PHE A 26 -2.70 -5.72 -0.84
CA PHE A 26 -3.71 -6.53 -1.51
C PHE A 26 -3.09 -7.78 -2.14
N ILE A 27 -1.92 -7.66 -2.79
CA ILE A 27 -1.20 -8.79 -3.38
C ILE A 27 -0.67 -9.73 -2.29
N SER A 28 0.04 -9.22 -1.29
CA SER A 28 0.67 -10.04 -0.26
C SER A 28 -0.35 -10.60 0.73
N PHE A 29 -1.20 -9.77 1.31
CA PHE A 29 -2.11 -10.15 2.39
C PHE A 29 -3.42 -10.78 1.89
N SER A 30 -4.08 -10.16 0.88
CA SER A 30 -5.41 -10.62 0.45
C SER A 30 -5.36 -11.71 -0.62
N ILE A 31 -4.31 -11.74 -1.47
CA ILE A 31 -4.14 -12.74 -2.53
C ILE A 31 -3.27 -13.90 -2.09
N LEU A 32 -2.04 -13.64 -1.59
CA LEU A 32 -1.11 -14.68 -1.15
C LEU A 32 -1.37 -15.19 0.26
N ASN A 33 -2.18 -14.47 1.04
CA ASN A 33 -2.43 -14.75 2.46
C ASN A 33 -1.14 -14.73 3.29
N ILE A 34 -0.20 -13.85 2.94
CA ILE A 34 1.11 -13.65 3.58
C ILE A 34 1.13 -12.27 4.24
N ALA A 35 1.34 -12.22 5.55
CA ALA A 35 1.54 -10.97 6.28
C ALA A 35 2.99 -10.49 6.06
N ASP A 36 3.20 -9.54 5.15
CA ASP A 36 4.52 -8.97 4.88
C ASP A 36 4.73 -7.68 5.69
N LEU A 37 5.53 -7.78 6.74
CA LEU A 37 5.93 -6.64 7.59
C LEU A 37 7.18 -5.92 7.06
N SER A 38 7.80 -6.38 5.97
CA SER A 38 8.91 -5.67 5.34
C SER A 38 8.47 -4.41 4.58
N THR A 39 7.17 -4.22 4.38
CA THR A 39 6.56 -3.11 3.67
C THR A 39 6.97 -1.74 4.22
N ASP A 40 7.08 -1.56 5.54
CA ASP A 40 7.51 -0.31 6.17
C ASP A 40 8.93 0.09 5.76
N GLY A 41 9.88 -0.86 5.85
CA GLY A 41 11.28 -0.64 5.43
C GLY A 41 11.42 -0.49 3.91
N CYS A 42 10.64 -1.27 3.14
CA CYS A 42 10.62 -1.19 1.69
C CYS A 42 10.07 0.15 1.17
N TYR A 43 9.07 0.70 1.85
CA TYR A 43 8.54 2.03 1.54
C TYR A 43 9.61 3.11 1.71
N THR A 44 10.35 3.07 2.84
CA THR A 44 11.47 3.97 3.09
C THR A 44 12.60 3.74 2.09
N LEU A 45 12.88 2.49 1.68
CA LEU A 45 13.87 2.17 0.65
C LEU A 45 13.53 2.82 -0.70
N GLY A 46 12.29 2.69 -1.14
CA GLY A 46 11.82 3.32 -2.37
C GLY A 46 11.96 4.84 -2.34
N PHE A 47 11.70 5.43 -1.19
CA PHE A 47 11.86 6.83 -0.91
C PHE A 47 13.35 7.25 -0.97
N ALA A 48 14.25 6.53 -0.29
CA ALA A 48 15.68 6.82 -0.27
C ALA A 48 16.31 6.68 -1.66
N VAL A 49 16.01 5.59 -2.39
CA VAL A 49 16.52 5.35 -3.75
C VAL A 49 15.97 6.40 -4.72
N GLY A 50 14.67 6.70 -4.65
CA GLY A 50 14.05 7.73 -5.49
C GLY A 50 14.68 9.11 -5.26
N ALA A 51 14.94 9.46 -4.00
CA ALA A 51 15.59 10.72 -3.64
C ALA A 51 17.03 10.80 -4.17
N THR A 52 17.84 9.77 -3.95
CA THR A 52 19.24 9.74 -4.39
C THR A 52 19.40 9.77 -5.91
N VAL A 53 18.55 9.04 -6.65
CA VAL A 53 18.55 9.05 -8.12
C VAL A 53 18.10 10.41 -8.67
N THR A 54 17.14 11.06 -8.01
CA THR A 54 16.71 12.42 -8.38
C THR A 54 17.82 13.43 -8.14
N LEU A 55 18.54 13.35 -6.99
CA LEU A 55 19.68 14.19 -6.69
C LEU A 55 20.85 13.99 -7.69
N ALA A 56 21.00 12.77 -8.23
CA ALA A 56 21.97 12.47 -9.29
C ALA A 56 21.57 13.05 -10.67
N GLY A 57 20.46 13.79 -10.77
CA GLY A 57 20.03 14.47 -12.00
C GLY A 57 19.20 13.59 -12.96
N HIS A 58 18.70 12.44 -12.51
CA HIS A 58 17.92 11.51 -13.33
C HIS A 58 16.48 11.30 -12.81
N PRO A 59 15.59 12.32 -12.86
CA PRO A 59 14.27 12.25 -12.26
C PRO A 59 13.36 11.18 -12.86
N PHE A 60 13.51 10.84 -14.15
CA PHE A 60 12.73 9.79 -14.81
C PHE A 60 13.17 8.38 -14.40
N LEU A 61 14.44 8.18 -14.06
CA LEU A 61 14.94 6.89 -13.59
C LEU A 61 14.63 6.63 -12.12
N ALA A 62 14.20 7.63 -11.37
CA ALA A 62 13.87 7.49 -9.94
C ALA A 62 12.75 6.47 -9.70
N LEU A 63 11.68 6.49 -10.54
CA LEU A 63 10.56 5.56 -10.38
C LEU A 63 10.96 4.10 -10.65
N PRO A 64 11.54 3.74 -11.81
CA PRO A 64 11.93 2.37 -12.06
C PRO A 64 13.02 1.87 -11.10
N ALA A 65 13.95 2.73 -10.69
CA ALA A 65 14.97 2.39 -9.69
C ALA A 65 14.33 2.03 -8.33
N ALA A 66 13.37 2.82 -7.86
CA ALA A 66 12.65 2.55 -6.63
C ALA A 66 11.81 1.27 -6.71
N MET A 67 11.18 1.00 -7.87
CA MET A 67 10.45 -0.25 -8.11
C MET A 67 11.38 -1.47 -8.07
N LEU A 68 12.55 -1.38 -8.67
CA LEU A 68 13.56 -2.45 -8.64
C LEU A 68 14.12 -2.68 -7.24
N ALA A 69 14.42 -1.61 -6.50
CA ALA A 69 14.86 -1.71 -5.11
C ALA A 69 13.79 -2.38 -4.23
N GLY A 70 12.52 -2.00 -4.40
CA GLY A 70 11.40 -2.65 -3.73
C GLY A 70 11.27 -4.12 -4.11
N ALA A 71 11.37 -4.47 -5.39
CA ALA A 71 11.33 -5.86 -5.85
C ALA A 71 12.47 -6.70 -5.25
N LEU A 72 13.69 -6.15 -5.13
CA LEU A 72 14.81 -6.81 -4.47
C LEU A 72 14.55 -7.04 -2.98
N SER A 73 13.98 -6.07 -2.27
CA SER A 73 13.53 -6.25 -0.89
C SER A 73 12.52 -7.40 -0.77
N GLY A 74 11.50 -7.43 -1.65
CA GLY A 74 10.52 -8.51 -1.71
C GLY A 74 11.14 -9.87 -2.03
N PHE A 75 12.16 -9.90 -2.89
CA PHE A 75 12.93 -11.12 -3.17
C PHE A 75 13.64 -11.66 -1.93
N VAL A 76 14.29 -10.78 -1.15
CA VAL A 76 14.97 -11.19 0.10
C VAL A 76 13.95 -11.75 1.10
N THR A 77 12.80 -11.09 1.28
CA THR A 77 11.72 -11.59 2.14
C THR A 77 11.22 -12.96 1.69
N ALA A 78 10.97 -13.11 0.39
CA ALA A 78 10.52 -14.37 -0.18
C ALA A 78 11.57 -15.48 -0.06
N PHE A 79 12.85 -15.16 -0.22
CA PHE A 79 13.95 -16.10 -0.06
C PHE A 79 14.02 -16.66 1.36
N LEU A 80 13.90 -15.80 2.38
CA LEU A 80 13.85 -16.22 3.78
C LEU A 80 12.68 -17.17 4.03
N GLN A 81 11.50 -16.87 3.49
CA GLN A 81 10.31 -17.71 3.67
C GLN A 81 10.39 -19.03 2.92
N THR A 82 10.79 -19.00 1.64
CA THR A 82 10.64 -20.16 0.76
C THR A 82 11.84 -21.10 0.77
N LYS A 83 13.05 -20.59 1.02
CA LYS A 83 14.29 -21.36 1.04
C LYS A 83 14.78 -21.70 2.44
N LEU A 84 14.67 -20.77 3.37
CA LEU A 84 15.10 -20.96 4.75
C LEU A 84 13.96 -21.42 5.68
N GLY A 85 12.71 -21.44 5.18
CA GLY A 85 11.55 -21.91 5.95
C GLY A 85 11.18 -20.98 7.12
N VAL A 86 11.61 -19.72 7.08
CA VAL A 86 11.27 -18.73 8.12
C VAL A 86 9.80 -18.35 7.99
N GLU A 87 9.09 -18.28 9.11
CA GLU A 87 7.70 -17.83 9.14
C GLU A 87 7.57 -16.41 8.55
N SER A 88 6.47 -16.16 7.82
CA SER A 88 6.30 -14.92 7.04
C SER A 88 6.43 -13.65 7.87
N ILE A 89 5.85 -13.63 9.07
CA ILE A 89 5.92 -12.48 9.99
C ILE A 89 7.36 -12.23 10.43
N LEU A 90 8.09 -13.29 10.81
CA LEU A 90 9.48 -13.19 11.24
C LEU A 90 10.40 -12.76 10.09
N ALA A 91 10.21 -13.31 8.89
CA ALA A 91 10.96 -12.90 7.71
C ALA A 91 10.76 -11.41 7.41
N GLY A 92 9.52 -10.93 7.48
CA GLY A 92 9.19 -9.51 7.31
C GLY A 92 9.88 -8.60 8.34
N ILE A 93 9.88 -8.99 9.62
CA ILE A 93 10.54 -8.23 10.70
C ILE A 93 12.07 -8.19 10.48
N ILE A 94 12.68 -9.33 10.14
CA ILE A 94 14.13 -9.41 9.88
C ILE A 94 14.51 -8.48 8.74
N VAL A 95 13.78 -8.55 7.61
CA VAL A 95 14.06 -7.72 6.44
C VAL A 95 13.81 -6.24 6.76
N ASN A 96 12.72 -5.90 7.45
CA ASN A 96 12.44 -4.52 7.85
C ASN A 96 13.56 -3.93 8.72
N THR A 97 14.07 -4.70 9.67
CA THR A 97 15.19 -4.29 10.53
C THR A 97 16.49 -4.11 9.73
N GLY A 98 16.77 -5.04 8.80
CA GLY A 98 17.95 -4.94 7.92
C GLY A 98 17.85 -3.75 6.96
N LEU A 99 16.66 -3.49 6.42
CA LEU A 99 16.41 -2.36 5.52
C LEU A 99 16.64 -1.00 6.18
N TYR A 100 16.48 -0.89 7.50
CA TYR A 100 16.81 0.36 8.20
C TYR A 100 18.25 0.81 7.93
N THR A 101 19.22 -0.12 8.06
CA THR A 101 20.62 0.17 7.80
C THR A 101 20.90 0.40 6.31
N VAL A 102 20.25 -0.36 5.42
CA VAL A 102 20.38 -0.17 3.97
C VAL A 102 19.85 1.21 3.57
N ASN A 103 18.70 1.62 4.09
CA ASN A 103 18.11 2.93 3.85
C ASN A 103 19.05 4.06 4.30
N LEU A 104 19.62 3.91 5.51
CA LEU A 104 20.58 4.88 6.04
C LEU A 104 21.84 4.98 5.17
N ALA A 105 22.36 3.86 4.68
CA ALA A 105 23.51 3.85 3.76
C ALA A 105 23.18 4.50 2.41
N VAL A 106 22.01 4.23 1.82
CA VAL A 106 21.54 4.85 0.57
C VAL A 106 21.37 6.36 0.74
N MET A 107 20.93 6.82 1.93
CA MET A 107 20.78 8.24 2.27
C MET A 107 22.11 8.92 2.66
N GLY A 108 23.25 8.25 2.50
CA GLY A 108 24.57 8.81 2.84
C GLY A 108 24.80 8.95 4.35
N TRP A 109 24.28 8.00 5.15
CA TRP A 109 24.36 7.96 6.62
C TRP A 109 23.67 9.15 7.31
N SER A 110 22.75 9.80 6.61
CA SER A 110 21.88 10.86 7.16
C SER A 110 20.49 10.33 7.42
N SER A 111 19.90 10.69 8.56
CA SER A 111 18.51 10.33 8.87
C SER A 111 17.48 11.13 8.08
N ASN A 112 17.90 12.22 7.46
CA ASN A 112 17.05 13.09 6.64
C ASN A 112 17.79 13.56 5.39
N LEU A 113 17.15 13.44 4.22
CA LEU A 113 17.69 13.85 2.94
C LEU A 113 16.73 14.85 2.28
N SER A 114 17.21 16.05 1.97
CA SER A 114 16.43 17.10 1.30
C SER A 114 16.64 17.05 -0.22
N ILE A 115 15.53 17.15 -0.97
CA ILE A 115 15.52 17.20 -2.45
C ILE A 115 15.12 18.61 -2.92
N PHE A 116 15.10 19.61 -2.01
CA PHE A 116 14.78 20.97 -2.38
C PHE A 116 15.80 21.54 -3.39
N GLY A 117 15.30 22.21 -4.43
CA GLY A 117 16.15 22.81 -5.46
C GLY A 117 16.55 21.89 -6.61
N THR A 118 16.13 20.60 -6.60
CA THR A 118 16.34 19.69 -7.72
C THR A 118 15.07 19.54 -8.56
N ASP A 119 15.28 19.31 -9.86
CA ASP A 119 14.19 19.02 -10.77
C ASP A 119 13.65 17.62 -10.53
N THR A 120 12.41 17.56 -10.05
CA THR A 120 11.69 16.31 -9.85
C THR A 120 10.76 16.04 -11.04
N LEU A 121 10.35 14.80 -11.25
CA LEU A 121 9.35 14.46 -12.26
C LEU A 121 8.08 15.31 -12.10
N LEU A 122 7.69 15.61 -10.86
CA LEU A 122 6.52 16.44 -10.57
C LEU A 122 6.76 17.92 -10.86
N SER A 123 7.98 18.44 -10.65
CA SER A 123 8.31 19.82 -11.00
C SER A 123 8.37 20.02 -12.52
N LEU A 124 8.93 19.06 -13.24
CA LEU A 124 8.93 19.04 -14.71
C LEU A 124 7.52 18.99 -15.28
N ALA A 125 6.63 18.17 -14.70
CA ALA A 125 5.24 18.11 -15.10
C ALA A 125 4.47 19.42 -14.86
N LYS A 126 4.83 20.17 -13.81
CA LYS A 126 4.26 21.52 -13.59
C LYS A 126 4.67 22.52 -14.65
N GLY A 127 5.92 22.43 -15.13
CA GLY A 127 6.47 23.32 -16.16
C GLY A 127 5.93 23.07 -17.58
N LEU A 128 5.13 22.01 -17.80
CA LEU A 128 4.58 21.68 -19.13
C LEU A 128 3.50 22.67 -19.61
N ASN A 129 2.82 23.37 -18.69
CA ASN A 129 1.77 24.31 -19.05
C ASN A 129 1.61 25.39 -17.95
N ASP A 130 1.62 26.66 -18.34
CA ASP A 130 1.54 27.80 -17.43
C ASP A 130 0.11 28.18 -17.02
N SER A 131 -0.90 27.39 -17.40
CA SER A 131 -2.28 27.70 -17.00
C SER A 131 -2.47 27.53 -15.46
N PRO A 132 -3.19 28.46 -14.80
CA PRO A 132 -3.38 28.42 -13.34
C PRO A 132 -4.13 27.15 -12.88
N PHE A 133 -4.97 26.56 -13.72
CA PHE A 133 -5.60 25.27 -13.48
C PHE A 133 -4.57 24.14 -13.47
N TRP A 134 -3.67 24.09 -14.47
CA TRP A 134 -2.64 23.05 -14.56
C TRP A 134 -1.64 23.14 -13.40
N SER A 135 -1.12 24.31 -13.08
CA SER A 135 -0.20 24.48 -11.95
C SER A 135 -0.79 24.01 -10.62
N GLY A 136 -2.12 24.15 -10.46
CA GLY A 136 -2.85 23.66 -9.32
C GLY A 136 -3.05 22.14 -9.28
N TRP A 137 -3.38 21.48 -10.38
CA TRP A 137 -3.87 20.09 -10.41
C TRP A 137 -2.86 19.10 -11.02
N SER A 138 -1.73 19.57 -11.57
CA SER A 138 -0.71 18.75 -12.25
C SER A 138 -0.22 17.58 -11.42
N THR A 139 0.07 17.80 -10.13
CA THR A 139 0.55 16.75 -9.22
C THR A 139 -0.49 15.64 -9.07
N LEU A 140 -1.76 15.99 -8.85
CA LEU A 140 -2.84 15.00 -8.73
C LEU A 140 -3.05 14.23 -10.04
N ILE A 141 -2.99 14.90 -11.19
CA ILE A 141 -3.16 14.28 -12.51
C ILE A 141 -2.02 13.27 -12.75
N VAL A 142 -0.78 13.64 -12.49
CA VAL A 142 0.39 12.75 -12.67
C VAL A 142 0.31 11.56 -11.71
N LEU A 143 0.02 11.79 -10.43
CA LEU A 143 -0.15 10.72 -9.45
C LEU A 143 -1.31 9.80 -9.82
N GLY A 144 -2.44 10.36 -10.28
CA GLY A 144 -3.60 9.61 -10.76
C GLY A 144 -3.28 8.77 -11.98
N ALA A 145 -2.50 9.29 -12.93
CA ALA A 145 -2.06 8.55 -14.10
C ALA A 145 -1.13 7.37 -13.73
N ILE A 146 -0.18 7.59 -12.82
CA ILE A 146 0.71 6.53 -12.32
C ILE A 146 -0.09 5.46 -11.57
N LEU A 147 -1.02 5.86 -10.71
CA LEU A 147 -1.90 4.94 -10.00
C LEU A 147 -2.78 4.14 -10.98
N ALA A 148 -3.38 4.78 -11.97
CA ALA A 148 -4.20 4.11 -12.98
C ALA A 148 -3.36 3.11 -13.77
N ALA A 149 -2.15 3.47 -14.19
CA ALA A 149 -1.23 2.57 -14.87
C ALA A 149 -0.87 1.36 -13.97
N ALA A 150 -0.52 1.59 -12.71
CA ALA A 150 -0.22 0.53 -11.75
C ALA A 150 -1.42 -0.40 -11.51
N ALA A 151 -2.63 0.16 -11.37
CA ALA A 151 -3.86 -0.61 -11.18
C ALA A 151 -4.20 -1.48 -12.40
N VAL A 152 -4.06 -0.92 -13.62
CA VAL A 152 -4.27 -1.66 -14.87
C VAL A 152 -3.24 -2.76 -15.03
N LEU A 153 -1.95 -2.46 -14.79
CA LEU A 153 -0.88 -3.47 -14.84
C LEU A 153 -1.11 -4.60 -13.84
N THR A 154 -1.51 -4.26 -12.60
CA THR A 154 -1.86 -5.26 -11.57
C THR A 154 -3.07 -6.10 -12.00
N ALA A 155 -4.12 -5.48 -12.56
CA ALA A 155 -5.29 -6.19 -13.06
C ALA A 155 -4.96 -7.14 -14.21
N LEU A 156 -4.12 -6.70 -15.15
CA LEU A 156 -3.63 -7.52 -16.26
C LEU A 156 -2.72 -8.65 -15.77
N PHE A 157 -1.82 -8.35 -14.85
CA PHE A 157 -0.93 -9.35 -14.23
C PHE A 157 -1.73 -10.51 -13.63
N PHE A 158 -2.79 -10.23 -12.88
CA PHE A 158 -3.64 -11.27 -12.29
C PHE A 158 -4.53 -12.03 -13.29
N ARG A 159 -4.60 -11.59 -14.56
CA ARG A 159 -5.21 -12.35 -15.66
C ARG A 159 -4.22 -13.30 -16.34
N THR A 160 -2.93 -13.14 -16.12
CA THR A 160 -1.90 -14.02 -16.68
C THR A 160 -1.88 -15.38 -15.98
N ARG A 161 -1.22 -16.37 -16.60
CA ARG A 161 -1.03 -17.71 -15.99
C ARG A 161 -0.29 -17.62 -14.65
N LEU A 162 0.71 -16.74 -14.54
CA LEU A 162 1.44 -16.50 -13.29
C LEU A 162 0.53 -15.90 -12.21
N GLY A 163 -0.25 -14.88 -12.54
CA GLY A 163 -1.18 -14.27 -11.60
C GLY A 163 -2.26 -15.25 -11.11
N LEU A 164 -2.77 -16.14 -11.98
CA LEU A 164 -3.68 -17.21 -11.58
C LEU A 164 -3.00 -18.23 -10.65
N SER A 165 -1.74 -18.60 -10.94
CA SER A 165 -0.96 -19.49 -10.07
C SER A 165 -0.70 -18.88 -8.70
N ILE A 166 -0.41 -17.57 -8.62
CA ILE A 166 -0.23 -16.84 -7.36
C ILE A 166 -1.53 -16.88 -6.53
N ARG A 167 -2.68 -16.65 -7.15
CA ARG A 167 -3.98 -16.73 -6.48
C ARG A 167 -4.26 -18.15 -5.96
N ALA A 168 -4.04 -19.16 -6.78
CA ALA A 168 -4.20 -20.55 -6.38
C ALA A 168 -3.27 -20.93 -5.22
N THR A 169 -2.02 -20.39 -5.21
CA THR A 169 -1.05 -20.62 -4.12
C THR A 169 -1.53 -20.00 -2.80
N GLY A 170 -2.14 -18.82 -2.84
CA GLY A 170 -2.69 -18.17 -1.65
C GLY A 170 -3.92 -18.89 -1.09
N ASP A 171 -4.74 -19.53 -1.97
CA ASP A 171 -5.90 -20.31 -1.56
C ASP A 171 -5.46 -21.67 -0.95
N ASN A 172 -4.55 -22.40 -1.60
CA ASN A 172 -4.02 -23.69 -1.11
C ASN A 172 -2.69 -24.07 -1.78
N ALA A 173 -1.59 -23.87 -1.06
CA ALA A 173 -0.24 -24.13 -1.56
C ALA A 173 0.02 -25.64 -1.84
N ASP A 174 -0.61 -26.56 -1.08
CA ASP A 174 -0.42 -28.01 -1.26
C ASP A 174 -1.14 -28.50 -2.52
N MET A 175 -2.31 -27.97 -2.82
CA MET A 175 -3.03 -28.24 -4.07
C MET A 175 -2.22 -27.78 -5.30
N VAL A 176 -1.61 -26.60 -5.21
CA VAL A 176 -0.78 -26.03 -6.27
C VAL A 176 0.47 -26.89 -6.51
N ARG A 177 1.09 -27.39 -5.43
CA ARG A 177 2.22 -28.33 -5.51
C ARG A 177 1.83 -29.63 -6.21
N ALA A 178 0.65 -30.17 -5.89
CA ALA A 178 0.12 -31.36 -6.57
C ALA A 178 -0.16 -31.12 -8.07
N SER A 179 -0.40 -29.87 -8.47
CA SER A 179 -0.62 -29.46 -9.86
C SER A 179 0.70 -29.11 -10.60
N SER A 180 1.86 -29.58 -10.11
CA SER A 180 3.19 -29.35 -10.68
C SER A 180 3.62 -27.89 -10.77
N ILE A 181 2.98 -27.00 -10.02
CA ILE A 181 3.39 -25.59 -9.90
C ILE A 181 4.24 -25.43 -8.64
N ASN A 182 5.35 -24.72 -8.72
CA ASN A 182 6.23 -24.48 -7.59
C ASN A 182 5.70 -23.30 -6.73
N PRO A 183 5.18 -23.55 -5.49
CA PRO A 183 4.67 -22.49 -4.63
C PRO A 183 5.75 -21.49 -4.21
N ALA A 184 7.01 -21.92 -4.06
CA ALA A 184 8.12 -21.03 -3.72
C ALA A 184 8.34 -19.96 -4.81
N PHE A 185 8.22 -20.33 -6.08
CA PHE A 185 8.34 -19.40 -7.19
C PHE A 185 7.17 -18.40 -7.22
N THR A 186 5.95 -18.88 -7.06
CA THR A 186 4.75 -18.00 -7.08
C THR A 186 4.74 -17.03 -5.91
N ILE A 187 5.14 -17.45 -4.70
CA ILE A 187 5.32 -16.57 -3.54
C ILE A 187 6.39 -15.52 -3.83
N THR A 188 7.54 -15.93 -4.37
CA THR A 188 8.63 -15.00 -4.68
C THR A 188 8.19 -13.92 -5.66
N VAL A 189 7.56 -14.31 -6.78
CA VAL A 189 7.07 -13.35 -7.78
C VAL A 189 6.00 -12.42 -7.19
N GLY A 190 5.10 -12.95 -6.38
CA GLY A 190 4.05 -12.17 -5.75
C GLY A 190 4.58 -11.13 -4.76
N LEU A 191 5.56 -11.51 -3.91
CA LEU A 191 6.19 -10.59 -2.96
C LEU A 191 7.07 -9.54 -3.68
N CYS A 192 7.79 -9.92 -4.74
CA CYS A 192 8.53 -8.97 -5.57
C CYS A 192 7.59 -7.94 -6.21
N ALA A 193 6.45 -8.38 -6.76
CA ALA A 193 5.45 -7.49 -7.35
C ALA A 193 4.81 -6.56 -6.30
N ALA A 194 4.48 -7.08 -5.13
CA ALA A 194 3.94 -6.29 -4.02
C ALA A 194 4.93 -5.21 -3.57
N ASN A 195 6.16 -5.61 -3.26
CA ASN A 195 7.17 -4.68 -2.76
C ASN A 195 7.67 -3.69 -3.84
N SER A 196 7.57 -4.01 -5.14
CA SER A 196 7.82 -3.04 -6.20
C SER A 196 6.83 -1.87 -6.17
N LEU A 197 5.54 -2.15 -5.93
CA LEU A 197 4.52 -1.11 -5.77
C LEU A 197 4.74 -0.28 -4.49
N THR A 198 5.19 -0.92 -3.41
CA THR A 198 5.55 -0.23 -2.17
C THR A 198 6.73 0.72 -2.38
N GLY A 199 7.79 0.27 -3.08
CA GLY A 199 8.93 1.11 -3.43
C GLY A 199 8.54 2.28 -4.32
N LEU A 200 7.66 2.06 -5.30
CA LEU A 200 7.11 3.14 -6.12
C LEU A 200 6.36 4.18 -5.29
N ALA A 201 5.51 3.73 -4.36
CA ALA A 201 4.76 4.62 -3.47
C ALA A 201 5.69 5.45 -2.57
N GLY A 202 6.74 4.84 -2.03
CA GLY A 202 7.78 5.53 -1.25
C GLY A 202 8.46 6.62 -2.07
N CYS A 203 8.91 6.32 -3.28
CA CYS A 203 9.51 7.28 -4.19
C CYS A 203 8.57 8.48 -4.45
N LEU A 204 7.31 8.23 -4.80
CA LEU A 204 6.33 9.29 -5.07
C LEU A 204 6.10 10.18 -3.84
N THR A 205 6.08 9.61 -2.63
CA THR A 205 5.99 10.42 -1.39
C THR A 205 7.18 11.33 -1.24
N GLY A 206 8.40 10.84 -1.52
CA GLY A 206 9.61 11.65 -1.51
C GLY A 206 9.55 12.81 -2.48
N LEU A 207 9.09 12.57 -3.68
CA LEU A 207 8.96 13.59 -4.72
C LEU A 207 7.91 14.67 -4.37
N VAL A 208 6.82 14.28 -3.67
CA VAL A 208 5.78 15.21 -3.21
C VAL A 208 6.28 16.03 -2.02
N ASN A 209 6.83 15.38 -1.00
CA ASN A 209 7.27 16.03 0.24
C ASN A 209 8.59 16.79 0.07
N LYS A 210 9.36 16.50 -0.99
CA LYS A 210 10.71 17.06 -1.25
C LYS A 210 11.71 16.83 -0.12
N SER A 211 11.42 15.94 0.79
CA SER A 211 12.29 15.55 1.91
C SER A 211 12.10 14.08 2.23
N CYS A 212 13.20 13.44 2.61
CA CYS A 212 13.26 12.03 3.00
C CYS A 212 13.62 11.91 4.48
N ASP A 213 12.76 11.28 5.27
CA ASP A 213 13.04 10.92 6.65
C ASP A 213 13.04 9.39 6.78
N ILE A 214 14.01 8.84 7.50
CA ILE A 214 14.20 7.39 7.65
C ILE A 214 13.01 6.70 8.35
N ASN A 215 12.28 7.42 9.17
CA ASN A 215 11.14 6.90 9.91
C ASN A 215 9.79 7.04 9.20
N LEU A 216 9.79 7.61 7.98
CA LEU A 216 8.55 7.90 7.27
C LEU A 216 7.71 6.66 6.95
N GLY A 217 8.37 5.52 6.74
CA GLY A 217 7.70 4.24 6.48
C GLY A 217 7.04 3.61 7.70
N THR A 218 7.38 4.06 8.92
CA THR A 218 6.87 3.42 10.15
C THR A 218 5.36 3.52 10.28
N GLY A 219 4.68 2.37 10.29
CA GLY A 219 3.22 2.26 10.40
C GLY A 219 2.47 2.29 9.05
N MET A 220 3.18 2.27 7.92
CA MET A 220 2.54 2.24 6.60
C MET A 220 1.75 0.95 6.37
N VAL A 221 2.22 -0.18 6.92
CA VAL A 221 1.45 -1.45 6.92
C VAL A 221 0.07 -1.25 7.52
N THR A 222 -0.02 -0.57 8.68
CA THR A 222 -1.29 -0.33 9.36
C THR A 222 -2.24 0.52 8.51
N VAL A 223 -1.73 1.59 7.91
CA VAL A 223 -2.49 2.49 7.03
C VAL A 223 -3.00 1.76 5.79
N ALA A 224 -2.14 0.94 5.18
CA ALA A 224 -2.48 0.21 3.98
C ALA A 224 -3.48 -0.94 4.26
N LEU A 225 -3.35 -1.64 5.41
CA LEU A 225 -4.34 -2.62 5.86
C LEU A 225 -5.70 -1.97 6.13
N ALA A 226 -5.73 -0.79 6.78
CA ALA A 226 -6.97 -0.05 6.98
C ALA A 226 -7.66 0.24 5.64
N SER A 227 -6.90 0.79 4.70
CA SER A 227 -7.37 1.13 3.36
C SER A 227 -7.90 -0.10 2.61
N LEU A 228 -7.16 -1.21 2.68
CA LEU A 228 -7.54 -2.50 2.09
C LEU A 228 -8.87 -3.01 2.67
N ILE A 229 -8.99 -3.06 4.00
CA ILE A 229 -10.18 -3.60 4.68
C ILE A 229 -11.40 -2.72 4.40
N ILE A 230 -11.26 -1.38 4.43
CA ILE A 230 -12.35 -0.47 4.06
C ILE A 230 -12.81 -0.76 2.63
N GLY A 231 -11.86 -0.89 1.69
CA GLY A 231 -12.17 -1.21 0.31
C GLY A 231 -12.88 -2.55 0.13
N GLU A 232 -12.38 -3.62 0.74
CA GLU A 232 -12.98 -4.96 0.65
C GLU A 232 -14.35 -5.05 1.35
N THR A 233 -14.58 -4.28 2.42
CA THR A 233 -15.89 -4.26 3.10
C THR A 233 -16.97 -3.54 2.30
N MET A 234 -16.60 -2.53 1.49
CA MET A 234 -17.53 -1.78 0.65
C MET A 234 -17.88 -2.51 -0.65
N PHE A 235 -16.90 -3.08 -1.32
CA PHE A 235 -17.07 -3.65 -2.66
C PHE A 235 -17.15 -5.18 -2.68
N GLY A 236 -16.89 -5.83 -1.55
CA GLY A 236 -16.96 -7.29 -1.45
C GLY A 236 -15.88 -8.01 -2.28
N ARG A 237 -16.04 -9.33 -2.42
CA ARG A 237 -15.10 -10.22 -3.12
C ARG A 237 -15.62 -10.67 -4.49
N PHE A 238 -16.21 -9.80 -5.29
CA PHE A 238 -16.80 -10.17 -6.59
C PHE A 238 -15.74 -10.43 -7.66
N SER A 239 -15.36 -9.43 -8.41
CA SER A 239 -14.38 -9.56 -9.49
C SER A 239 -13.04 -8.92 -9.10
N MET A 240 -11.93 -9.39 -9.71
CA MET A 240 -10.59 -8.85 -9.43
C MET A 240 -10.50 -7.35 -9.69
N GLY A 241 -11.09 -6.87 -10.79
CA GLY A 241 -11.11 -5.45 -11.11
C GLY A 241 -11.86 -4.61 -10.06
N LEU A 242 -13.02 -5.10 -9.58
CA LEU A 242 -13.77 -4.41 -8.52
C LEU A 242 -13.03 -4.42 -7.18
N ARG A 243 -12.28 -5.47 -6.87
CA ARG A 243 -11.44 -5.51 -5.66
C ARG A 243 -10.31 -4.47 -5.73
N ILE A 244 -9.59 -4.38 -6.86
CA ILE A 244 -8.55 -3.37 -7.08
C ILE A 244 -9.14 -1.96 -6.98
N PHE A 245 -10.27 -1.71 -7.63
CA PHE A 245 -10.97 -0.42 -7.53
C PHE A 245 -11.41 -0.13 -6.09
N GLY A 246 -11.93 -1.14 -5.38
CA GLY A 246 -12.32 -1.04 -3.97
C GLY A 246 -11.17 -0.61 -3.07
N VAL A 247 -9.97 -1.20 -3.27
CA VAL A 247 -8.76 -0.85 -2.51
C VAL A 247 -8.37 0.62 -2.74
N ILE A 248 -8.44 1.11 -3.98
CA ILE A 248 -8.16 2.51 -4.33
C ILE A 248 -9.14 3.45 -3.63
N VAL A 249 -10.44 3.16 -3.74
CA VAL A 249 -11.48 3.95 -3.08
C VAL A 249 -11.32 3.91 -1.55
N GLY A 250 -11.03 2.74 -0.97
CA GLY A 250 -10.77 2.58 0.46
C GLY A 250 -9.61 3.44 0.96
N SER A 251 -8.53 3.53 0.18
CA SER A 251 -7.39 4.39 0.50
C SER A 251 -7.76 5.89 0.43
N CYS A 252 -8.52 6.31 -0.58
CA CYS A 252 -9.01 7.70 -0.65
C CYS A 252 -9.91 8.04 0.53
N ILE A 253 -10.82 7.15 0.91
CA ILE A 253 -11.71 7.34 2.07
C ILE A 253 -10.89 7.46 3.35
N TYR A 254 -9.92 6.56 3.55
CA TYR A 254 -9.03 6.62 4.71
C TYR A 254 -8.34 7.99 4.82
N ARG A 255 -7.77 8.48 3.71
CA ARG A 255 -7.08 9.79 3.70
C ARG A 255 -8.03 10.97 3.92
N ILE A 256 -9.26 10.90 3.43
CA ILE A 256 -10.26 11.92 3.70
C ILE A 256 -10.61 11.95 5.20
N ILE A 257 -10.76 10.78 5.85
CA ILE A 257 -11.00 10.70 7.30
C ILE A 257 -9.86 11.37 8.08
N ILE A 258 -8.60 11.07 7.71
CA ILE A 258 -7.43 11.72 8.34
C ILE A 258 -7.42 13.23 8.08
N ALA A 259 -7.77 13.68 6.86
CA ALA A 259 -7.83 15.11 6.54
C ALA A 259 -8.92 15.83 7.34
N VAL A 260 -10.06 15.19 7.59
CA VAL A 260 -11.13 15.73 8.46
C VAL A 260 -10.64 15.81 9.91
N ALA A 261 -9.93 14.79 10.41
CA ALA A 261 -9.34 14.80 11.76
C ALA A 261 -8.32 15.94 11.92
N LEU A 262 -7.48 16.18 10.91
CA LEU A 262 -6.57 17.34 10.86
C LEU A 262 -7.33 18.67 10.90
N ALA A 263 -8.39 18.80 10.12
CA ALA A 263 -9.22 20.00 10.08
C ALA A 263 -9.97 20.26 11.42
N ALA A 264 -10.17 19.21 12.22
CA ALA A 264 -10.71 19.29 13.58
C ALA A 264 -9.65 19.62 14.65
N ASN A 265 -8.45 20.06 14.25
CA ASN A 265 -7.32 20.41 15.14
C ASN A 265 -6.87 19.25 16.05
N VAL A 266 -6.99 17.99 15.62
CA VAL A 266 -6.41 16.85 16.33
C VAL A 266 -4.88 16.94 16.22
N PRO A 267 -4.13 16.84 17.35
CA PRO A 267 -2.67 16.88 17.32
C PRO A 267 -2.09 15.77 16.43
N THR A 268 -0.99 16.07 15.74
CA THR A 268 -0.34 15.13 14.80
C THR A 268 0.13 13.85 15.48
N GLU A 269 0.49 13.91 16.75
CA GLU A 269 0.89 12.78 17.58
C GLU A 269 -0.24 11.75 17.75
N CYS A 270 -1.49 12.22 17.72
CA CYS A 270 -2.68 11.37 17.86
C CYS A 270 -3.05 10.61 16.58
N PHE A 271 -2.45 10.92 15.43
CA PHE A 271 -2.83 10.25 14.16
C PHE A 271 -2.55 8.76 14.14
N LYS A 272 -1.50 8.30 14.81
CA LYS A 272 -1.23 6.85 14.95
C LYS A 272 -2.35 6.16 15.75
N LEU A 273 -2.88 6.81 16.77
CA LEU A 273 -4.01 6.30 17.55
C LEU A 273 -5.31 6.33 16.74
N VAL A 274 -5.58 7.41 16.01
CA VAL A 274 -6.75 7.54 15.13
C VAL A 274 -6.70 6.46 14.05
N SER A 275 -5.53 6.24 13.41
CA SER A 275 -5.36 5.18 12.42
C SER A 275 -5.59 3.79 13.01
N ALA A 276 -5.04 3.49 14.20
CA ALA A 276 -5.25 2.23 14.88
C ALA A 276 -6.73 1.99 15.22
N LEU A 277 -7.45 3.03 15.66
CA LEU A 277 -8.88 2.95 15.93
C LEU A 277 -9.70 2.67 14.66
N ILE A 278 -9.37 3.36 13.56
CA ILE A 278 -10.03 3.13 12.25
C ILE A 278 -9.82 1.68 11.82
N VAL A 279 -8.59 1.15 11.92
CA VAL A 279 -8.28 -0.25 11.61
C VAL A 279 -9.09 -1.20 12.48
N ALA A 280 -9.10 -0.97 13.80
CA ALA A 280 -9.84 -1.81 14.74
C ALA A 280 -11.33 -1.85 14.41
N VAL A 281 -11.94 -0.69 14.13
CA VAL A 281 -13.35 -0.59 13.73
C VAL A 281 -13.59 -1.28 12.37
N ALA A 282 -12.71 -1.06 11.39
CA ALA A 282 -12.83 -1.67 10.07
C ALA A 282 -12.76 -3.21 10.13
N ILE A 283 -11.87 -3.77 10.97
CA ILE A 283 -11.75 -5.23 11.18
C ILE A 283 -12.95 -5.77 11.99
N ALA A 284 -13.42 -5.04 12.99
CA ALA A 284 -14.52 -5.46 13.84
C ALA A 284 -15.89 -5.45 13.10
N MET A 285 -16.05 -4.55 12.11
CA MET A 285 -17.34 -4.35 11.41
C MET A 285 -17.88 -5.62 10.72
N PRO A 286 -17.11 -6.39 9.92
CA PRO A 286 -17.60 -7.62 9.30
C PRO A 286 -17.94 -8.71 10.33
N GLN A 287 -17.16 -8.82 11.41
CA GLN A 287 -17.43 -9.78 12.48
C GLN A 287 -18.66 -9.38 13.29
N GLY A 288 -18.82 -8.10 13.61
CA GLY A 288 -20.00 -7.56 14.27
C GLY A 288 -21.29 -7.85 13.49
N ARG A 289 -21.27 -7.65 12.16
CA ARG A 289 -22.41 -7.98 11.29
C ARG A 289 -22.78 -9.47 11.35
N LYS A 290 -21.80 -10.38 11.36
CA LYS A 290 -22.02 -11.83 11.50
C LYS A 290 -22.62 -12.17 12.86
N LEU A 291 -22.13 -11.59 13.96
CA LEU A 291 -22.66 -11.81 15.30
C LEU A 291 -24.09 -11.30 15.43
N ILE A 292 -24.40 -10.12 14.90
CA ILE A 292 -25.76 -9.56 14.89
C ILE A 292 -26.71 -10.45 14.06
N ALA A 293 -26.26 -10.93 12.90
CA ALA A 293 -27.04 -11.85 12.07
C ALA A 293 -27.35 -13.17 12.79
N LEU A 294 -26.34 -13.75 13.46
CA LEU A 294 -26.50 -14.96 14.27
C LEU A 294 -27.46 -14.74 15.46
N GLN A 295 -27.37 -13.61 16.14
CA GLN A 295 -28.31 -13.26 17.24
C GLN A 295 -29.74 -13.09 16.72
N ARG A 296 -29.90 -12.41 15.57
CA ARG A 296 -31.24 -12.30 14.94
C ARG A 296 -31.81 -13.64 14.57
N GLN A 297 -31.03 -14.56 14.03
CA GLN A 297 -31.45 -15.93 13.71
C GLN A 297 -31.84 -16.72 14.99
N LYS A 298 -31.04 -16.60 16.06
CA LYS A 298 -31.37 -17.23 17.36
C LYS A 298 -32.67 -16.67 17.96
N LEU A 299 -32.90 -15.37 17.86
CA LEU A 299 -34.13 -14.72 18.35
C LEU A 299 -35.34 -15.10 17.50
N ALA A 300 -35.20 -15.24 16.18
CA ALA A 300 -36.26 -15.70 15.29
C ALA A 300 -36.68 -17.16 15.65
N ARG A 301 -35.68 -18.06 15.77
CA ARG A 301 -35.94 -19.46 16.19
C ARG A 301 -36.59 -19.57 17.58
N ARG A 302 -36.25 -18.67 18.51
CA ARG A 302 -36.91 -18.63 19.84
C ARG A 302 -38.35 -18.17 19.77
N LYS A 303 -38.73 -17.33 18.79
CA LYS A 303 -40.13 -16.90 18.57
C LYS A 303 -40.97 -17.98 17.87
N GLU A 304 -40.33 -18.79 16.98
CA GLU A 304 -40.99 -19.87 16.28
C GLU A 304 -41.15 -21.15 17.15
N GLY A 305 -40.30 -21.30 18.17
CA GLY A 305 -40.33 -22.46 19.09
C GLY A 305 -41.03 -22.22 20.43
N ALA A 306 -41.79 -21.13 20.59
CA ALA A 306 -42.64 -20.94 21.74
C ALA A 306 -43.96 -21.74 21.50
N PRO A 307 -44.23 -22.81 22.27
CA PRO A 307 -45.51 -23.50 22.15
C PRO A 307 -46.67 -22.58 22.55
N CYS A 308 -47.74 -22.58 21.78
CA CYS A 308 -49.03 -22.04 22.18
C CYS A 308 -49.54 -22.71 23.41
#